data_56d996c4d6391275a79bd6d0f706a255
#
_entry.id   56d996c4d6391275a79bd6d0f706a255
#
_cell.length_a   1.000
_cell.length_b   1.000
_cell.length_c   1.000
_cell.angle_alpha   90.00
_cell.angle_beta   90.00
_cell.angle_gamma   90.00
#
_symmetry.space_group_name_H-M   'P 1'
#
loop_
_entity.id
_entity.type
_entity.pdbx_description
1 polymer ?
#
loop_
_entity_poly.entity_id
_entity_poly.type
_entity_poly.pdbx_seq_one_letter_code
_entity_poly.pdbx_strand_id
1 'polypeptide(L)'
;MERAVRESHLDSFVSDGSSLHEWVYGMVRTELGMNPNQETDKGNIILTDDLKYLREVMKNFGSVAKDYAKETYESFVHLPIEFPLAPDGHRPVSELFRKRSNDLLLITLDELKIPYHIVGGTIEERLQKISEIYQLKPVMSIEQAVSLAKKEAQNYNIVQEGK
;
A
#
# COMPACT_ATOMS: atom_id res chain seq x y z
N MET A 1 0.07 15.66 -4.25
CA MET A 1 1.39 15.63 -3.56
C MET A 1 2.48 15.16 -4.51
N GLU A 2 2.43 13.96 -5.09
CA GLU A 2 3.46 13.41 -6.00
C GLU A 2 3.83 14.32 -7.17
N ARG A 3 2.83 14.94 -7.84
CA ARG A 3 3.08 15.89 -8.92
C ARG A 3 3.93 17.09 -8.47
N ALA A 4 3.63 17.66 -7.31
CA ALA A 4 4.38 18.80 -6.77
C ALA A 4 5.83 18.40 -6.42
N VAL A 5 6.05 17.16 -5.95
CA VAL A 5 7.39 16.63 -5.70
C VAL A 5 8.17 16.46 -7.01
N ARG A 6 7.54 15.91 -8.05
CA ARG A 6 8.15 15.77 -9.39
C ARG A 6 8.52 17.14 -10.00
N GLU A 7 7.67 18.15 -9.80
CA GLU A 7 7.89 19.51 -10.28
C GLU A 7 8.93 20.29 -9.44
N SER A 8 9.35 19.77 -8.27
CA SER A 8 10.30 20.43 -7.37
C SER A 8 11.77 20.22 -7.74
N HIS A 9 12.07 19.58 -8.88
CA HIS A 9 13.42 19.27 -9.34
C HIS A 9 14.24 18.38 -8.40
N LEU A 10 13.58 17.56 -7.58
CA LEU A 10 14.24 16.51 -6.81
C LEU A 10 14.63 15.36 -7.74
N ASP A 11 15.81 14.80 -7.54
CA ASP A 11 16.32 13.68 -8.34
C ASP A 11 15.50 12.40 -8.15
N SER A 12 14.88 12.24 -6.97
CA SER A 12 14.07 11.07 -6.64
C SER A 12 13.08 11.36 -5.51
N PHE A 13 12.04 10.54 -5.40
CA PHE A 13 11.11 10.56 -4.28
C PHE A 13 10.65 9.14 -3.93
N VAL A 14 10.20 8.95 -2.69
CA VAL A 14 9.54 7.73 -2.22
C VAL A 14 8.10 8.07 -1.87
N SER A 15 7.14 7.29 -2.39
CA SER A 15 5.72 7.43 -2.08
C SER A 15 5.26 6.26 -1.22
N ASP A 16 4.59 6.55 -0.10
CA ASP A 16 3.89 5.55 0.70
C ASP A 16 2.49 5.36 0.11
N GLY A 17 2.35 4.33 -0.71
CA GLY A 17 1.16 4.08 -1.51
C GLY A 17 1.23 4.74 -2.89
N SER A 18 0.26 4.44 -3.73
CA SER A 18 0.16 4.94 -5.10
C SER A 18 -1.29 4.88 -5.61
N SER A 19 -1.56 5.55 -6.73
CA SER A 19 -2.84 5.42 -7.45
C SER A 19 -3.17 3.97 -7.81
N LEU A 20 -2.15 3.13 -8.03
CA LEU A 20 -2.32 1.70 -8.29
C LEU A 20 -2.87 0.96 -7.06
N HIS A 21 -2.41 1.28 -5.85
CA HIS A 21 -2.95 0.72 -4.61
C HIS A 21 -4.43 1.11 -4.41
N GLU A 22 -4.79 2.36 -4.67
CA GLU A 22 -6.16 2.83 -4.57
C GLU A 22 -7.09 2.08 -5.54
N TRP A 23 -6.61 1.87 -6.77
CA TRP A 23 -7.33 1.05 -7.74
C TRP A 23 -7.49 -0.41 -7.28
N VAL A 24 -6.42 -1.03 -6.80
CA VAL A 24 -6.43 -2.40 -6.27
C VAL A 24 -7.46 -2.54 -5.16
N TYR A 25 -7.42 -1.65 -4.16
CA TYR A 25 -8.35 -1.69 -3.03
C TYR A 25 -9.80 -1.47 -3.48
N GLY A 26 -10.03 -0.54 -4.40
CA GLY A 26 -11.35 -0.32 -5.00
C GLY A 26 -11.86 -1.56 -5.73
N MET A 27 -11.04 -2.19 -6.57
CA MET A 27 -11.42 -3.41 -7.28
C MET A 27 -11.76 -4.55 -6.34
N VAL A 28 -10.94 -4.80 -5.32
CA VAL A 28 -11.20 -5.88 -4.35
C VAL A 28 -12.47 -5.61 -3.52
N ARG A 29 -12.78 -4.35 -3.19
CA ARG A 29 -14.07 -4.01 -2.57
C ARG A 29 -15.26 -4.35 -3.45
N THR A 30 -15.14 -4.25 -4.76
CA THR A 30 -16.24 -4.65 -5.66
C THR A 30 -16.50 -6.15 -5.64
N GLU A 31 -15.59 -6.95 -5.13
CA GLU A 31 -15.69 -8.41 -5.02
C GLU A 31 -16.11 -8.85 -3.61
N LEU A 32 -15.62 -8.17 -2.58
CA LEU A 32 -15.75 -8.59 -1.19
C LEU A 32 -16.69 -7.71 -0.35
N GLY A 33 -17.30 -6.69 -0.96
CA GLY A 33 -18.15 -5.72 -0.26
C GLY A 33 -17.40 -4.43 0.09
N MET A 34 -18.15 -3.37 0.39
CA MET A 34 -17.57 -2.05 0.67
C MET A 34 -16.67 -2.05 1.92
N ASN A 35 -17.08 -2.78 2.95
CA ASN A 35 -16.40 -2.86 4.23
C ASN A 35 -16.06 -4.30 4.60
N PRO A 36 -15.08 -4.94 3.91
CA PRO A 36 -14.68 -6.31 4.21
C PRO A 36 -14.22 -6.45 5.66
N ASN A 37 -14.66 -7.50 6.33
CA ASN A 37 -14.37 -7.77 7.72
C ASN A 37 -14.27 -9.29 7.97
N GLN A 38 -14.22 -9.71 9.23
CA GLN A 38 -14.13 -11.13 9.61
C GLN A 38 -15.32 -11.97 9.10
N GLU A 39 -16.51 -11.39 8.92
CA GLU A 39 -17.65 -12.11 8.33
C GLU A 39 -17.42 -12.34 6.82
N THR A 40 -16.80 -11.41 6.13
CA THR A 40 -16.35 -11.59 4.74
C THR A 40 -15.40 -12.78 4.61
N ASP A 41 -14.49 -12.95 5.58
CA ASP A 41 -13.54 -14.06 5.60
C ASP A 41 -14.23 -15.42 5.79
N LYS A 42 -15.42 -15.44 6.39
CA LYS A 42 -16.29 -16.63 6.51
C LYS A 42 -17.18 -16.87 5.29
N GLY A 43 -17.09 -16.03 4.26
CA GLY A 43 -17.88 -16.11 3.05
C GLY A 43 -19.19 -15.30 3.06
N ASN A 44 -19.46 -14.54 4.10
CA ASN A 44 -20.62 -13.65 4.20
C ASN A 44 -20.37 -12.36 3.42
N ILE A 45 -20.45 -12.42 2.09
CA ILE A 45 -20.17 -11.31 1.19
C ILE A 45 -21.50 -10.67 0.77
N ILE A 46 -21.63 -9.37 1.01
CA ILE A 46 -22.81 -8.59 0.62
C ILE A 46 -22.42 -7.73 -0.58
N LEU A 47 -22.99 -8.06 -1.74
CA LEU A 47 -22.82 -7.29 -2.98
C LEU A 47 -24.11 -6.54 -3.28
N THR A 48 -24.00 -5.22 -3.39
CA THR A 48 -25.09 -4.30 -3.72
C THR A 48 -24.99 -3.82 -5.17
N ASP A 49 -26.07 -3.21 -5.68
CA ASP A 49 -26.04 -2.60 -7.02
C ASP A 49 -25.05 -1.44 -7.10
N ASP A 50 -24.82 -0.72 -6.00
CA ASP A 50 -23.78 0.32 -5.91
C ASP A 50 -22.39 -0.25 -6.16
N LEU A 51 -22.11 -1.48 -5.69
CA LEU A 51 -20.81 -2.13 -5.94
C LEU A 51 -20.65 -2.54 -7.40
N LYS A 52 -21.73 -2.88 -8.09
CA LYS A 52 -21.68 -3.12 -9.54
C LYS A 52 -21.33 -1.83 -10.30
N TYR A 53 -21.94 -0.71 -9.92
CA TYR A 53 -21.61 0.59 -10.47
C TYR A 53 -20.16 0.98 -10.15
N LEU A 54 -19.73 0.82 -8.90
CA LEU A 54 -18.34 1.06 -8.49
C LEU A 54 -17.36 0.22 -9.31
N ARG A 55 -17.70 -1.03 -9.63
CA ARG A 55 -16.85 -1.89 -10.44
C ARG A 55 -16.59 -1.30 -11.83
N GLU A 56 -17.62 -0.76 -12.48
CA GLU A 56 -17.45 -0.10 -13.78
C GLU A 56 -16.61 1.18 -13.67
N VAL A 57 -16.78 1.95 -12.61
CA VAL A 57 -15.93 3.12 -12.32
C VAL A 57 -14.48 2.68 -12.11
N MET A 58 -14.23 1.63 -11.31
CA MET A 58 -12.89 1.12 -11.05
C MET A 58 -12.22 0.53 -12.28
N LYS A 59 -12.96 -0.10 -13.19
CA LYS A 59 -12.42 -0.56 -14.48
C LYS A 59 -11.90 0.61 -15.32
N ASN A 60 -12.67 1.70 -15.42
CA ASN A 60 -12.27 2.90 -16.15
C ASN A 60 -11.10 3.63 -15.48
N PHE A 61 -11.16 3.77 -14.14
CA PHE A 61 -10.06 4.34 -13.37
C PHE A 61 -8.78 3.52 -13.48
N GLY A 62 -8.91 2.20 -13.64
CA GLY A 62 -7.78 1.28 -13.75
C GLY A 62 -6.84 1.59 -14.90
N SER A 63 -7.33 2.02 -16.07
CA SER A 63 -6.47 2.42 -17.17
C SER A 63 -5.60 3.61 -16.79
N VAL A 64 -6.22 4.64 -16.20
CA VAL A 64 -5.51 5.86 -15.77
C VAL A 64 -4.51 5.57 -14.66
N ALA A 65 -4.91 4.78 -13.65
CA ALA A 65 -4.03 4.42 -12.54
C ALA A 65 -2.82 3.59 -13.00
N LYS A 66 -3.02 2.64 -13.93
CA LYS A 66 -1.98 1.79 -14.50
C LYS A 66 -1.01 2.59 -15.37
N ASP A 67 -1.53 3.43 -16.26
CA ASP A 67 -0.70 4.28 -17.12
C ASP A 67 0.13 5.26 -16.26
N TYR A 68 -0.51 5.91 -15.28
CA TYR A 68 0.19 6.79 -14.35
C TYR A 68 1.29 6.07 -13.57
N ALA A 69 1.00 4.87 -13.05
CA ALA A 69 2.00 4.10 -12.32
C ALA A 69 3.20 3.74 -13.19
N LYS A 70 2.96 3.33 -14.44
CA LYS A 70 4.00 2.97 -15.40
C LYS A 70 4.88 4.16 -15.82
N GLU A 71 4.30 5.35 -15.89
CA GLU A 71 5.03 6.57 -16.27
C GLU A 71 5.75 7.23 -15.10
N THR A 72 5.30 6.96 -13.87
CA THR A 72 5.73 7.71 -12.69
C THR A 72 6.74 6.96 -11.84
N TYR A 73 6.56 5.65 -11.67
CA TYR A 73 7.39 4.86 -10.75
C TYR A 73 8.41 4.02 -11.50
N GLU A 74 9.67 4.16 -11.15
CA GLU A 74 10.75 3.33 -11.68
C GLU A 74 10.69 1.91 -11.13
N SER A 75 10.27 1.75 -9.88
CA SER A 75 10.12 0.45 -9.24
C SER A 75 9.24 0.51 -7.99
N PHE A 76 8.78 -0.65 -7.54
CA PHE A 76 8.04 -0.81 -6.29
C PHE A 76 8.84 -1.61 -5.26
N VAL A 77 8.71 -1.25 -3.99
CA VAL A 77 9.10 -2.10 -2.88
C VAL A 77 7.83 -2.71 -2.31
N HIS A 78 7.65 -4.01 -2.52
CA HIS A 78 6.54 -4.75 -1.97
C HIS A 78 6.92 -5.35 -0.61
N LEU A 79 6.18 -4.96 0.42
CA LEU A 79 6.33 -5.50 1.77
C LEU A 79 5.33 -6.66 1.94
N PRO A 80 5.78 -7.92 2.03
CA PRO A 80 4.88 -9.06 2.12
C PRO A 80 4.07 -9.04 3.43
N ILE A 81 2.98 -9.82 3.41
CA ILE A 81 2.10 -10.00 4.57
C ILE A 81 2.80 -10.89 5.60
N GLU A 82 3.48 -10.29 6.56
CA GLU A 82 4.22 -10.98 7.62
C GLU A 82 3.69 -10.68 9.03
N PHE A 83 2.91 -9.62 9.18
CA PHE A 83 2.37 -9.21 10.47
C PHE A 83 0.85 -9.42 10.52
N PRO A 84 0.30 -9.78 11.70
CA PRO A 84 -1.15 -9.89 11.86
C PRO A 84 -1.84 -8.54 11.60
N LEU A 85 -3.12 -8.59 11.22
CA LEU A 85 -3.94 -7.40 11.11
C LEU A 85 -4.12 -6.77 12.50
N ALA A 86 -3.75 -5.49 12.62
CA ALA A 86 -4.10 -4.69 13.79
C ALA A 86 -5.37 -3.87 13.45
N PRO A 87 -6.44 -3.93 14.27
CA PRO A 87 -7.61 -3.10 14.09
C PRO A 87 -7.28 -1.65 14.47
N ASP A 88 -7.04 -0.81 13.47
CA ASP A 88 -6.76 0.62 13.63
C ASP A 88 -7.99 1.52 13.39
N GLY A 89 -9.15 0.92 13.11
CA GLY A 89 -10.40 1.61 12.83
C GLY A 89 -10.52 2.21 11.42
N HIS A 90 -9.45 2.18 10.63
CA HIS A 90 -9.40 2.79 9.29
C HIS A 90 -9.27 1.76 8.17
N ARG A 91 -8.66 0.62 8.44
CA ARG A 91 -8.42 -0.45 7.46
C ARG A 91 -9.44 -1.57 7.57
N PRO A 92 -9.81 -2.21 6.45
CA PRO A 92 -10.60 -3.43 6.50
C PRO A 92 -9.91 -4.51 7.33
N VAL A 93 -10.62 -5.07 8.31
CA VAL A 93 -10.12 -6.18 9.15
C VAL A 93 -10.55 -7.51 8.53
N SER A 94 -10.01 -7.82 7.35
CA SER A 94 -10.27 -9.03 6.58
C SER A 94 -8.98 -9.56 5.98
N GLU A 95 -8.61 -10.79 6.32
CA GLU A 95 -7.43 -11.46 5.75
C GLU A 95 -7.65 -11.78 4.26
N LEU A 96 -8.88 -12.09 3.87
CA LEU A 96 -9.23 -12.34 2.48
C LEU A 96 -9.04 -11.07 1.64
N PHE A 97 -9.49 -9.91 2.14
CA PHE A 97 -9.29 -8.62 1.48
C PHE A 97 -7.79 -8.32 1.31
N ARG A 98 -7.04 -8.49 2.38
CA ARG A 98 -5.60 -8.25 2.40
C ARG A 98 -4.85 -9.13 1.39
N LYS A 99 -5.16 -10.44 1.38
CA LYS A 99 -4.57 -11.39 0.44
C LYS A 99 -4.95 -11.07 -1.01
N ARG A 100 -6.22 -10.81 -1.29
CA ARG A 100 -6.69 -10.47 -2.64
C ARG A 100 -6.05 -9.18 -3.16
N SER A 101 -5.91 -8.17 -2.30
CA SER A 101 -5.24 -6.92 -2.66
C SER A 101 -3.76 -7.15 -2.97
N ASN A 102 -3.08 -7.95 -2.15
CA ASN A 102 -1.70 -8.35 -2.39
C ASN A 102 -1.54 -9.04 -3.75
N ASP A 103 -2.34 -10.08 -4.00
CA ASP A 103 -2.25 -10.88 -5.23
C ASP A 103 -2.55 -10.04 -6.47
N LEU A 104 -3.59 -9.20 -6.42
CA LEU A 104 -3.95 -8.31 -7.55
C LEU A 104 -2.86 -7.28 -7.83
N LEU A 105 -2.22 -6.72 -6.80
CA LEU A 105 -1.12 -5.78 -6.97
C LEU A 105 0.06 -6.43 -7.70
N LEU A 106 0.52 -7.59 -7.23
CA LEU A 106 1.67 -8.29 -7.83
C LEU A 106 1.38 -8.71 -9.28
N ILE A 107 0.21 -9.30 -9.54
CA ILE A 107 -0.21 -9.64 -10.90
C ILE A 107 -0.20 -8.40 -11.81
N THR A 108 -0.67 -7.26 -11.30
CA THR A 108 -0.73 -6.03 -12.09
C THR A 108 0.67 -5.46 -12.37
N LEU A 109 1.57 -5.51 -11.40
CA LEU A 109 2.97 -5.09 -11.60
C LEU A 109 3.66 -5.94 -12.68
N ASP A 110 3.43 -7.26 -12.66
CA ASP A 110 3.94 -8.18 -13.69
C ASP A 110 3.33 -7.88 -15.07
N GLU A 111 2.02 -7.69 -15.17
CA GLU A 111 1.34 -7.33 -16.42
C GLU A 111 1.89 -6.02 -17.04
N LEU A 112 2.13 -5.02 -16.19
CA LEU A 112 2.64 -3.72 -16.60
C LEU A 112 4.17 -3.73 -16.84
N LYS A 113 4.85 -4.81 -16.46
CA LYS A 113 6.32 -4.92 -16.47
C LYS A 113 7.00 -3.82 -15.66
N ILE A 114 6.39 -3.41 -14.56
CA ILE A 114 6.99 -2.48 -13.61
C ILE A 114 7.89 -3.28 -12.68
N PRO A 115 9.18 -2.94 -12.56
CA PRO A 115 10.08 -3.63 -11.65
C PRO A 115 9.60 -3.53 -10.20
N TYR A 116 9.72 -4.61 -9.44
CA TYR A 116 9.47 -4.58 -8.00
C TYR A 116 10.40 -5.52 -7.22
N HIS A 117 10.59 -5.19 -5.95
CA HIS A 117 11.39 -5.97 -5.02
C HIS A 117 10.52 -6.41 -3.85
N ILE A 118 10.51 -7.71 -3.54
CA ILE A 118 9.84 -8.21 -2.35
C ILE A 118 10.82 -8.13 -1.19
N VAL A 119 10.50 -7.31 -0.19
CA VAL A 119 11.36 -7.04 0.95
C VAL A 119 10.65 -7.40 2.25
N GLY A 120 10.97 -8.58 2.79
CA GLY A 120 10.45 -9.09 4.05
C GLY A 120 11.45 -8.98 5.21
N GLY A 121 11.01 -9.40 6.40
CA GLY A 121 11.80 -9.40 7.63
C GLY A 121 11.42 -8.29 8.61
N THR A 122 12.26 -8.05 9.61
CA THR A 122 12.10 -6.97 10.58
C THR A 122 12.17 -5.58 9.91
N ILE A 123 11.76 -4.54 10.62
CA ILE A 123 11.85 -3.16 10.12
C ILE A 123 13.29 -2.82 9.77
N GLU A 124 14.22 -3.20 10.63
CA GLU A 124 15.66 -2.99 10.45
C GLU A 124 16.19 -3.68 9.20
N GLU A 125 15.85 -4.96 9.02
CA GLU A 125 16.24 -5.75 7.85
C GLU A 125 15.65 -5.19 6.54
N ARG A 126 14.41 -4.72 6.57
CA ARG A 126 13.75 -4.08 5.43
C ARG A 126 14.47 -2.79 5.03
N LEU A 127 14.75 -1.92 6.00
CA LEU A 127 15.48 -0.68 5.75
C LEU A 127 16.88 -0.94 5.19
N GLN A 128 17.58 -1.92 5.73
CA GLN A 128 18.89 -2.32 5.23
C GLN A 128 18.81 -2.77 3.76
N LYS A 129 17.90 -3.71 3.45
CA LYS A 129 17.71 -4.23 2.09
C LYS A 129 17.33 -3.14 1.10
N ILE A 130 16.39 -2.23 1.47
CA ILE A 130 15.99 -1.12 0.62
C ILE A 130 17.17 -0.19 0.35
N SER A 131 17.95 0.14 1.37
CA SER A 131 19.14 0.98 1.22
C SER A 131 20.16 0.35 0.28
N GLU A 132 20.36 -0.95 0.33
CA GLU A 132 21.27 -1.70 -0.56
C GLU A 132 20.76 -1.74 -2.00
N ILE A 133 19.46 -2.06 -2.21
CA ILE A 133 18.82 -2.14 -3.53
C ILE A 133 18.98 -0.81 -4.30
N TYR A 134 18.70 0.30 -3.61
CA TYR A 134 18.72 1.63 -4.23
C TYR A 134 20.01 2.41 -3.99
N GLN A 135 21.02 1.80 -3.38
CA GLN A 135 22.31 2.42 -3.05
C GLN A 135 22.14 3.77 -2.33
N LEU A 136 21.18 3.83 -1.42
CA LEU A 136 20.88 5.05 -0.66
C LEU A 136 22.03 5.37 0.28
N LYS A 137 22.33 6.68 0.43
CA LYS A 137 23.28 7.17 1.44
C LYS A 137 22.53 7.52 2.71
N PRO A 138 22.60 6.68 3.78
CA PRO A 138 21.89 6.97 5.02
C PRO A 138 22.40 8.28 5.64
N VAL A 139 21.47 9.11 6.13
CA VAL A 139 21.80 10.32 6.89
C VAL A 139 21.90 10.06 8.38
N MET A 140 21.45 8.88 8.84
CA MET A 140 21.56 8.38 10.21
C MET A 140 21.62 6.85 10.21
N SER A 141 21.97 6.23 11.33
CA SER A 141 21.96 4.77 11.43
C SER A 141 20.52 4.22 11.39
N ILE A 142 20.36 2.96 10.98
CA ILE A 142 19.06 2.29 10.93
C ILE A 142 18.42 2.23 12.31
N GLU A 143 19.21 1.94 13.34
CA GLU A 143 18.75 1.89 14.75
C GLU A 143 18.20 3.25 15.19
N GLN A 144 18.89 4.33 14.83
CA GLN A 144 18.42 5.69 15.13
C GLN A 144 17.12 6.00 14.39
N ALA A 145 17.02 5.65 13.11
CA ALA A 145 15.81 5.87 12.32
C ALA A 145 14.61 5.11 12.89
N VAL A 146 14.79 3.82 13.24
CA VAL A 146 13.74 2.99 13.85
C VAL A 146 13.33 3.53 15.21
N SER A 147 14.29 3.96 16.03
CA SER A 147 14.01 4.55 17.36
C SER A 147 13.19 5.82 17.26
N LEU A 148 13.52 6.71 16.32
CA LEU A 148 12.76 7.93 16.05
C LEU A 148 11.35 7.63 15.57
N ALA A 149 11.20 6.73 14.60
CA ALA A 149 9.90 6.34 14.06
C ALA A 149 8.98 5.74 15.15
N LYS A 150 9.52 4.87 16.03
CA LYS A 150 8.77 4.31 17.16
C LYS A 150 8.31 5.40 18.14
N LYS A 151 9.18 6.37 18.42
CA LYS A 151 8.84 7.51 19.30
C LYS A 151 7.74 8.39 18.71
N GLU A 152 7.82 8.69 17.40
CA GLU A 152 6.79 9.47 16.71
C GLU A 152 5.45 8.74 16.66
N ALA A 153 5.45 7.43 16.37
CA ALA A 153 4.23 6.63 16.38
C ALA A 153 3.55 6.60 17.76
N GLN A 154 4.32 6.53 18.85
CA GLN A 154 3.78 6.63 20.21
C GLN A 154 3.14 8.00 20.46
N ASN A 155 3.79 9.09 20.07
CA ASN A 155 3.25 10.43 20.23
C ASN A 155 1.96 10.64 19.42
N TYR A 156 1.88 10.05 18.21
CA TYR A 156 0.70 10.13 17.35
C TYR A 156 -0.51 9.41 17.98
N ASN A 157 -0.30 8.23 18.54
CA ASN A 157 -1.36 7.49 19.23
C ASN A 157 -1.90 8.23 20.46
N ILE A 158 -1.02 8.85 21.26
CA ILE A 158 -1.43 9.66 22.43
C ILE A 158 -2.33 10.85 22.00
N VAL A 159 -2.03 11.49 20.87
CA VAL A 159 -2.83 12.61 20.36
C VAL A 159 -4.22 12.16 19.86
N GLN A 160 -4.34 10.95 19.33
CA GLN A 160 -5.64 10.41 18.87
C GLN A 160 -6.51 9.91 20.02
N GLU A 161 -5.93 9.34 21.07
CA GLU A 161 -6.66 8.89 22.27
C GLU A 161 -7.14 10.06 23.15
N GLY A 162 -6.59 11.24 22.95
CA GLY A 162 -6.97 12.47 23.69
C GLY A 162 -8.08 13.32 23.06
N LYS A 163 -8.73 12.84 21.98
CA LYS A 163 -9.90 13.45 21.33
C LYS A 163 -11.14 12.61 21.55
#